data_18c33ad91a093c4d48fd5ed567bf1d44
#
_entry.id   18c33ad91a093c4d48fd5ed567bf1d44
#
_cell.length_a   1.000
_cell.length_b   1.000
_cell.length_c   1.000
_cell.angle_alpha   90.00
_cell.angle_beta   90.00
_cell.angle_gamma   90.00
#
_symmetry.space_group_name_H-M   'P 1'
#
loop_
_entity.id
_entity.type
_entity.pdbx_description
1 polymer ?
#
loop_
_entity_poly.entity_id
_entity_poly.type
_entity_poly.pdbx_seq_one_letter_code
_entity_poly.pdbx_strand_id
1 'polypeptide(L)'
;MNEVDMLRNSSLVREKHLANGISSFNFSNKCFFNQSWDSINVKARGLFVKDNKVVARSYNKFFNIGERPETEMASLRENLVFPVCAYVKSNGFLAMISANPTEDGKLFIASKSTNEGDFAGYIRDVLDKTLTTAQQEEFAEYLHKNDCTAVFECIDPIHDPHIVEYSHPHLVLLDLVYNDFNYSHAGYYTLIDVAGHFGLYCKVLSKVIANWQEFENFIDKWAARAYIEGFVFEDANGFMVKYKTPWYKNWKQARGVLQQVWTGRDIETIKNIKTKLAFEPSLMDAIPEFVEECREQGRGACPSVIELRNWFEN
;
A
#
# COMPACT_ATOMS: atom_id res chain seq x y z
N MET A 1 -2.13 10.60 -29.70
CA MET A 1 -1.70 11.08 -28.36
C MET A 1 -1.11 9.89 -27.65
N ASN A 2 0.12 9.97 -27.16
CA ASN A 2 0.74 8.86 -26.42
C ASN A 2 0.23 8.83 -24.96
N GLU A 3 0.54 7.76 -24.22
CA GLU A 3 0.08 7.58 -22.84
C GLU A 3 0.57 8.70 -21.90
N VAL A 4 1.78 9.19 -22.09
CA VAL A 4 2.34 10.28 -21.27
C VAL A 4 1.59 11.58 -21.50
N ASP A 5 1.23 11.88 -22.76
CA ASP A 5 0.41 13.04 -23.08
C ASP A 5 -0.98 12.94 -22.44
N MET A 6 -1.58 11.74 -22.43
CA MET A 6 -2.87 11.51 -21.75
C MET A 6 -2.77 11.77 -20.25
N LEU A 7 -1.70 11.30 -19.61
CA LEU A 7 -1.45 11.55 -18.18
C LEU A 7 -1.27 13.04 -17.89
N ARG A 8 -0.48 13.76 -18.71
CA ARG A 8 -0.24 15.22 -18.59
C ARG A 8 -1.49 16.06 -18.79
N ASN A 9 -2.33 15.66 -19.73
CA ASN A 9 -3.56 16.38 -20.04
C ASN A 9 -4.70 16.09 -19.05
N SER A 10 -4.56 15.11 -18.18
CA SER A 10 -5.56 14.81 -17.16
C SER A 10 -5.46 15.75 -15.96
N SER A 11 -6.51 16.52 -15.71
CA SER A 11 -6.62 17.38 -14.52
C SER A 11 -6.67 16.59 -13.19
N LEU A 12 -6.79 15.27 -13.27
CA LEU A 12 -6.86 14.35 -12.14
C LEU A 12 -5.52 13.65 -11.85
N VAL A 13 -4.49 13.93 -12.65
CA VAL A 13 -3.12 13.43 -12.49
C VAL A 13 -2.19 14.59 -12.13
N ARG A 14 -1.20 14.30 -11.30
CA ARG A 14 -0.10 15.21 -10.96
C ARG A 14 1.19 14.63 -11.50
N GLU A 15 1.93 15.42 -12.24
CA GLU A 15 3.32 15.13 -12.60
C GLU A 15 4.27 15.85 -11.62
N LYS A 16 5.28 15.15 -11.16
CA LYS A 16 6.41 15.72 -10.41
C LYS A 16 7.68 15.41 -11.19
N HIS A 17 8.39 16.46 -11.58
CA HIS A 17 9.71 16.31 -12.20
C HIS A 17 10.76 15.99 -11.13
N LEU A 18 11.56 14.97 -11.40
CA LEU A 18 12.65 14.49 -10.57
C LEU A 18 13.98 14.76 -11.29
N ALA A 19 15.08 14.43 -10.63
CA ALA A 19 16.41 14.51 -11.24
C ALA A 19 16.52 13.60 -12.49
N ASN A 20 17.50 13.87 -13.34
CA ASN A 20 17.87 13.07 -14.51
C ASN A 20 16.74 12.89 -15.55
N GLY A 21 15.80 13.85 -15.65
CA GLY A 21 14.70 13.84 -16.63
C GLY A 21 13.62 12.82 -16.36
N ILE A 22 13.54 12.29 -15.13
CA ILE A 22 12.47 11.38 -14.71
C ILE A 22 11.27 12.19 -14.26
N SER A 23 10.08 11.77 -14.63
CA SER A 23 8.81 12.30 -14.14
C SER A 23 8.04 11.22 -13.37
N SER A 24 7.50 11.60 -12.21
CA SER A 24 6.61 10.76 -11.41
C SER A 24 5.15 11.20 -11.60
N PHE A 25 4.28 10.25 -11.94
CA PHE A 25 2.85 10.48 -12.13
C PHE A 25 2.04 9.86 -10.99
N ASN A 26 1.17 10.66 -10.39
CA ASN A 26 0.27 10.23 -9.32
C ASN A 26 -1.11 10.86 -9.49
N PHE A 27 -2.17 10.12 -9.15
CA PHE A 27 -3.50 10.70 -9.11
C PHE A 27 -3.58 11.83 -8.07
N SER A 28 -4.37 12.85 -8.37
CA SER A 28 -4.54 14.02 -7.51
C SER A 28 -5.44 13.74 -6.29
N ASN A 29 -5.35 14.61 -5.27
CA ASN A 29 -6.28 14.57 -4.15
C ASN A 29 -7.73 14.74 -4.62
N LYS A 30 -7.97 15.60 -5.65
CA LYS A 30 -9.29 15.78 -6.26
C LYS A 30 -9.84 14.46 -6.84
N CYS A 31 -9.00 13.70 -7.55
CA CYS A 31 -9.37 12.37 -8.03
C CYS A 31 -9.79 11.46 -6.88
N PHE A 32 -8.97 11.40 -5.83
CA PHE A 32 -9.20 10.53 -4.68
C PHE A 32 -10.46 10.89 -3.90
N PHE A 33 -10.65 12.16 -3.53
CA PHE A 33 -11.80 12.58 -2.71
C PHE A 33 -13.12 12.53 -3.49
N ASN A 34 -13.10 12.85 -4.78
CA ASN A 34 -14.29 12.81 -5.62
C ASN A 34 -14.56 11.42 -6.22
N GLN A 35 -13.70 10.42 -5.94
CA GLN A 35 -13.79 9.07 -6.51
C GLN A 35 -13.88 9.08 -8.06
N SER A 36 -13.18 10.04 -8.71
CA SER A 36 -13.25 10.29 -10.16
C SER A 36 -12.20 9.45 -10.88
N TRP A 37 -12.41 8.14 -10.94
CA TRP A 37 -11.48 7.18 -11.52
C TRP A 37 -11.82 6.88 -12.98
N ASP A 38 -10.78 6.83 -13.82
CA ASP A 38 -10.82 6.45 -15.24
C ASP A 38 -9.62 5.58 -15.62
N SER A 39 -9.57 5.10 -16.85
CA SER A 39 -8.50 4.22 -17.36
C SER A 39 -7.10 4.87 -17.37
N ILE A 40 -7.02 6.20 -17.29
CA ILE A 40 -5.74 6.94 -17.28
C ILE A 40 -5.25 7.15 -15.85
N ASN A 41 -6.09 7.74 -14.99
CA ASN A 41 -5.65 8.11 -13.66
C ASN A 41 -5.45 6.91 -12.71
N VAL A 42 -6.06 5.76 -12.97
CA VAL A 42 -5.76 4.52 -12.22
C VAL A 42 -4.34 4.03 -12.43
N LYS A 43 -3.70 4.34 -13.58
CA LYS A 43 -2.29 4.04 -13.86
C LYS A 43 -1.34 4.96 -13.08
N ALA A 44 -1.78 6.17 -12.75
CA ALA A 44 -0.99 7.19 -12.07
C ALA A 44 -0.86 6.91 -10.57
N ARG A 45 -0.16 5.82 -10.20
CA ARG A 45 0.14 5.42 -8.82
C ARG A 45 1.51 4.79 -8.76
N GLY A 46 2.52 5.57 -8.37
CA GLY A 46 3.90 5.11 -8.40
C GLY A 46 4.31 4.75 -9.85
N LEU A 47 4.09 5.66 -10.76
CA LEU A 47 4.46 5.52 -12.16
C LEU A 47 5.57 6.53 -12.49
N PHE A 48 6.74 6.04 -12.86
CA PHE A 48 7.91 6.85 -13.22
C PHE A 48 8.24 6.66 -14.68
N VAL A 49 8.44 7.79 -15.37
CA VAL A 49 8.63 7.85 -16.82
C VAL A 49 9.87 8.68 -17.14
N LYS A 50 10.68 8.20 -18.06
CA LYS A 50 11.80 8.93 -18.67
C LYS A 50 11.74 8.74 -20.19
N ASP A 51 11.89 9.82 -20.96
CA ASP A 51 11.89 9.79 -22.42
C ASP A 51 10.69 9.03 -23.01
N ASN A 52 9.48 9.27 -22.46
CA ASN A 52 8.21 8.61 -22.78
C ASN A 52 8.19 7.08 -22.55
N LYS A 53 9.12 6.52 -21.81
CA LYS A 53 9.15 5.12 -21.40
C LYS A 53 8.94 4.97 -19.91
N VAL A 54 8.23 3.96 -19.50
CA VAL A 54 8.12 3.60 -18.08
C VAL A 54 9.47 3.05 -17.62
N VAL A 55 10.01 3.61 -16.54
CA VAL A 55 11.30 3.17 -15.95
C VAL A 55 11.12 2.55 -14.58
N ALA A 56 10.00 2.84 -13.92
CA ALA A 56 9.55 2.13 -12.73
C ALA A 56 8.04 2.31 -12.57
N ARG A 57 7.36 1.29 -12.08
CA ARG A 57 5.94 1.38 -11.76
C ARG A 57 5.50 0.42 -10.68
N SER A 58 4.39 0.76 -10.02
CA SER A 58 3.66 -0.18 -9.16
C SER A 58 2.36 -0.66 -9.81
N TYR A 59 1.50 -1.27 -9.02
CA TYR A 59 0.14 -1.63 -9.42
C TYR A 59 -0.67 -0.43 -9.94
N ASN A 60 -1.55 -0.66 -10.89
CA ASN A 60 -2.67 0.24 -11.07
C ASN A 60 -3.45 0.40 -9.76
N LYS A 61 -4.13 1.54 -9.59
CA LYS A 61 -5.01 1.71 -8.42
C LYS A 61 -6.10 0.65 -8.46
N PHE A 62 -6.17 -0.18 -7.45
CA PHE A 62 -7.26 -1.11 -7.19
C PHE A 62 -7.92 -0.80 -5.84
N PHE A 63 -9.14 -1.28 -5.60
CA PHE A 63 -10.07 -0.73 -4.62
C PHE A 63 -10.40 -1.74 -3.52
N ASN A 64 -10.98 -1.25 -2.43
CA ASN A 64 -11.49 -2.15 -1.40
C ASN A 64 -12.85 -2.70 -1.82
N ILE A 65 -13.24 -3.84 -1.24
CA ILE A 65 -14.62 -4.33 -1.32
C ILE A 65 -15.56 -3.22 -0.85
N GLY A 66 -16.59 -2.92 -1.64
CA GLY A 66 -17.58 -1.89 -1.38
C GLY A 66 -17.10 -0.44 -1.63
N GLU A 67 -15.91 -0.22 -2.21
CA GLU A 67 -15.41 1.13 -2.52
C GLU A 67 -15.90 1.63 -3.89
N ARG A 68 -16.27 0.72 -4.80
CA ARG A 68 -16.67 1.00 -6.17
C ARG A 68 -17.80 0.06 -6.60
N PRO A 69 -18.63 0.44 -7.59
CA PRO A 69 -19.68 -0.45 -8.09
C PRO A 69 -19.15 -1.85 -8.48
N GLU A 70 -18.01 -1.91 -9.16
CA GLU A 70 -17.35 -3.15 -9.56
C GLU A 70 -16.79 -3.98 -8.40
N THR A 71 -16.63 -3.38 -7.22
CA THR A 71 -16.14 -4.04 -6.00
C THR A 71 -17.23 -4.30 -4.95
N GLU A 72 -18.48 -3.98 -5.24
CA GLU A 72 -19.61 -4.38 -4.41
C GLU A 72 -19.77 -5.91 -4.39
N MET A 73 -20.20 -6.48 -3.26
CA MET A 73 -20.30 -7.93 -3.10
C MET A 73 -21.17 -8.60 -4.18
N ALA A 74 -22.25 -7.95 -4.61
CA ALA A 74 -23.08 -8.45 -5.70
C ALA A 74 -22.32 -8.50 -7.03
N SER A 75 -21.60 -7.44 -7.38
CA SER A 75 -20.78 -7.39 -8.59
C SER A 75 -19.62 -8.38 -8.56
N LEU A 76 -18.96 -8.53 -7.40
CA LEU A 76 -17.90 -9.53 -7.23
C LEU A 76 -18.41 -10.94 -7.42
N ARG A 77 -19.62 -11.25 -6.91
CA ARG A 77 -20.26 -12.56 -7.09
C ARG A 77 -20.48 -12.93 -8.54
N GLU A 78 -20.83 -11.94 -9.36
CA GLU A 78 -21.11 -12.14 -10.80
C GLU A 78 -19.84 -12.18 -11.65
N ASN A 79 -18.79 -11.43 -11.26
CA ASN A 79 -17.68 -11.14 -12.16
C ASN A 79 -16.34 -11.76 -11.74
N LEU A 80 -16.16 -12.21 -10.48
CA LEU A 80 -14.90 -12.86 -10.08
C LEU A 80 -14.69 -14.18 -10.83
N VAL A 81 -13.52 -14.34 -11.40
CA VAL A 81 -13.10 -15.55 -12.11
C VAL A 81 -12.25 -16.41 -11.18
N PHE A 82 -12.78 -17.57 -10.82
CA PHE A 82 -12.10 -18.52 -9.94
C PHE A 82 -11.06 -19.37 -10.69
N PRO A 83 -9.98 -19.82 -10.01
CA PRO A 83 -9.69 -19.63 -8.61
C PRO A 83 -9.24 -18.20 -8.27
N VAL A 84 -9.54 -17.75 -7.05
CA VAL A 84 -9.10 -16.48 -6.49
C VAL A 84 -7.99 -16.73 -5.47
N CYS A 85 -6.85 -16.07 -5.63
CA CYS A 85 -5.75 -16.11 -4.68
C CYS A 85 -5.93 -15.04 -3.59
N ALA A 86 -5.92 -15.46 -2.32
CA ALA A 86 -5.96 -14.57 -1.17
C ALA A 86 -4.55 -14.37 -0.59
N TYR A 87 -3.95 -13.21 -0.82
CA TYR A 87 -2.65 -12.86 -0.27
C TYR A 87 -2.80 -12.04 0.99
N VAL A 88 -2.00 -12.35 2.03
CA VAL A 88 -1.95 -11.54 3.25
C VAL A 88 -1.48 -10.14 2.89
N LYS A 89 -2.24 -9.13 3.31
CA LYS A 89 -1.87 -7.74 3.10
C LYS A 89 -0.93 -7.27 4.21
N SER A 90 0.35 -7.15 3.89
CA SER A 90 1.34 -6.52 4.75
C SER A 90 1.00 -5.05 5.01
N ASN A 91 1.40 -4.54 6.18
CA ASN A 91 1.06 -3.19 6.64
C ASN A 91 2.32 -2.35 6.83
N GLY A 92 2.69 -1.65 5.82
CA GLY A 92 3.81 -0.72 5.72
C GLY A 92 3.51 0.35 4.67
N PHE A 93 4.52 0.75 3.92
CA PHE A 93 4.38 1.69 2.81
C PHE A 93 4.99 1.15 1.52
N LEU A 94 4.46 1.64 0.41
CA LEU A 94 4.86 1.21 -0.93
C LEU A 94 6.30 1.59 -1.22
N ALA A 95 7.10 0.60 -1.62
CA ALA A 95 8.43 0.79 -2.16
C ALA A 95 8.53 0.18 -3.56
N MET A 96 9.29 0.79 -4.43
CA MET A 96 9.56 0.34 -5.79
C MET A 96 11.05 0.36 -6.03
N ILE A 97 11.56 -0.73 -6.59
CA ILE A 97 12.96 -0.91 -6.94
C ILE A 97 13.03 -1.40 -8.38
N SER A 98 13.69 -0.64 -9.25
CA SER A 98 13.94 -1.01 -10.63
C SER A 98 15.42 -0.82 -10.99
N ALA A 99 15.83 -1.21 -12.18
CA ALA A 99 17.13 -0.82 -12.70
C ALA A 99 17.19 0.70 -12.88
N ASN A 100 18.32 1.31 -12.52
CA ASN A 100 18.47 2.75 -12.67
C ASN A 100 18.54 3.14 -14.17
N PRO A 101 17.65 4.00 -14.67
CA PRO A 101 17.62 4.35 -16.09
C PRO A 101 18.76 5.29 -16.54
N THR A 102 19.63 5.69 -15.62
CA THR A 102 20.73 6.63 -15.88
C THR A 102 22.10 6.12 -15.43
N GLU A 103 22.15 5.02 -14.68
CA GLU A 103 23.37 4.42 -14.15
C GLU A 103 23.29 2.90 -14.23
N ASP A 104 24.03 2.32 -15.17
CA ASP A 104 24.09 0.86 -15.35
C ASP A 104 24.54 0.14 -14.08
N GLY A 105 23.95 -1.02 -13.81
CA GLY A 105 24.24 -1.83 -12.63
C GLY A 105 23.79 -1.23 -11.29
N LYS A 106 23.09 -0.10 -11.29
CA LYS A 106 22.53 0.54 -10.08
C LYS A 106 21.03 0.36 -10.00
N LEU A 107 20.51 0.48 -8.78
CA LEU A 107 19.08 0.44 -8.51
C LEU A 107 18.48 1.85 -8.49
N PHE A 108 17.30 2.00 -9.07
CA PHE A 108 16.40 3.13 -8.87
C PHE A 108 15.43 2.76 -7.75
N ILE A 109 15.51 3.47 -6.63
CA ILE A 109 14.72 3.21 -5.42
C ILE A 109 13.76 4.38 -5.23
N ALA A 110 12.47 4.09 -5.14
CA ALA A 110 11.44 5.11 -4.99
C ALA A 110 10.32 4.67 -4.03
N SER A 111 9.79 5.64 -3.32
CA SER A 111 8.48 5.54 -2.66
C SER A 111 7.37 5.79 -3.69
N LYS A 112 6.11 5.90 -3.25
CA LYS A 112 4.95 6.10 -4.14
C LYS A 112 5.12 7.24 -5.16
N SER A 113 5.82 8.32 -4.83
CA SER A 113 5.83 9.53 -5.66
C SER A 113 7.20 10.17 -5.87
N THR A 114 8.25 9.63 -5.26
CA THR A 114 9.58 10.23 -5.32
C THR A 114 10.66 9.20 -4.98
N ASN A 115 11.84 9.39 -5.55
CA ASN A 115 13.08 8.66 -5.23
C ASN A 115 13.96 9.43 -4.22
N GLU A 116 13.44 10.49 -3.63
CA GLU A 116 14.11 11.37 -2.68
C GLU A 116 13.29 11.49 -1.39
N GLY A 117 13.93 12.05 -0.33
CA GLY A 117 13.32 12.27 0.98
C GLY A 117 13.30 11.03 1.87
N ASP A 118 12.70 11.17 3.05
CA ASP A 118 12.80 10.20 4.14
C ASP A 118 12.38 8.78 3.75
N PHE A 119 11.23 8.64 3.10
CA PHE A 119 10.72 7.31 2.71
C PHE A 119 11.63 6.59 1.71
N ALA A 120 12.23 7.31 0.75
CA ALA A 120 13.21 6.71 -0.15
C ALA A 120 14.50 6.33 0.60
N GLY A 121 14.89 7.13 1.61
CA GLY A 121 15.97 6.83 2.54
C GLY A 121 15.72 5.57 3.35
N TYR A 122 14.55 5.45 3.98
CA TYR A 122 14.16 4.27 4.76
C TYR A 122 14.16 2.99 3.92
N ILE A 123 13.66 3.04 2.68
CA ILE A 123 13.71 1.88 1.76
C ILE A 123 15.17 1.48 1.51
N ARG A 124 16.05 2.46 1.25
CA ARG A 124 17.47 2.21 1.02
C ARG A 124 18.15 1.57 2.22
N ASP A 125 17.90 2.11 3.42
CA ASP A 125 18.47 1.60 4.66
C ASP A 125 18.06 0.15 4.96
N VAL A 126 16.80 -0.20 4.65
CA VAL A 126 16.32 -1.57 4.80
C VAL A 126 16.92 -2.48 3.73
N LEU A 127 17.02 -2.01 2.48
CA LEU A 127 17.61 -2.76 1.39
C LEU A 127 19.11 -3.05 1.65
N ASP A 128 19.88 -2.06 2.10
CA ASP A 128 21.31 -2.17 2.39
C ASP A 128 21.60 -3.17 3.53
N LYS A 129 20.63 -3.35 4.43
CA LYS A 129 20.69 -4.38 5.47
C LYS A 129 20.25 -5.77 4.99
N THR A 130 19.53 -5.83 3.89
CA THR A 130 18.96 -7.06 3.33
C THR A 130 19.85 -7.67 2.26
N LEU A 131 20.37 -6.85 1.35
CA LEU A 131 21.20 -7.28 0.21
C LEU A 131 22.58 -6.66 0.29
N THR A 132 23.60 -7.49 0.10
CA THR A 132 24.98 -7.01 -0.11
C THR A 132 25.09 -6.19 -1.40
N THR A 133 26.13 -5.39 -1.55
CA THR A 133 26.36 -4.60 -2.78
C THR A 133 26.37 -5.48 -4.03
N ALA A 134 27.01 -6.66 -3.99
CA ALA A 134 27.05 -7.58 -5.12
C ALA A 134 25.63 -8.13 -5.45
N GLN A 135 24.82 -8.44 -4.44
CA GLN A 135 23.44 -8.86 -4.64
C GLN A 135 22.57 -7.72 -5.20
N GLN A 136 22.80 -6.47 -4.79
CA GLN A 136 22.09 -5.32 -5.35
C GLN A 136 22.44 -5.10 -6.83
N GLU A 137 23.70 -5.29 -7.23
CA GLU A 137 24.13 -5.22 -8.63
C GLU A 137 23.51 -6.36 -9.44
N GLU A 138 23.53 -7.58 -8.93
CA GLU A 138 22.84 -8.73 -9.57
C GLU A 138 21.33 -8.50 -9.68
N PHE A 139 20.71 -7.93 -8.66
CA PHE A 139 19.30 -7.59 -8.68
C PHE A 139 18.98 -6.49 -9.70
N ALA A 140 19.84 -5.49 -9.84
CA ALA A 140 19.71 -4.45 -10.86
C ALA A 140 19.79 -5.04 -12.27
N GLU A 141 20.73 -5.97 -12.52
CA GLU A 141 20.84 -6.69 -13.79
C GLU A 141 19.60 -7.55 -14.09
N TYR A 142 19.07 -8.26 -13.07
CA TYR A 142 17.84 -9.04 -13.20
C TYR A 142 16.66 -8.14 -13.61
N LEU A 143 16.48 -7.01 -12.92
CA LEU A 143 15.37 -6.07 -13.17
C LEU A 143 15.53 -5.40 -14.55
N HIS A 144 16.75 -5.08 -14.95
CA HIS A 144 17.05 -4.53 -16.28
C HIS A 144 16.72 -5.54 -17.39
N LYS A 145 17.23 -6.78 -17.26
CA LYS A 145 17.02 -7.83 -18.25
C LYS A 145 15.56 -8.18 -18.48
N ASN A 146 14.75 -8.13 -17.42
CA ASN A 146 13.33 -8.46 -17.46
C ASN A 146 12.43 -7.24 -17.66
N ASP A 147 13.02 -6.04 -17.75
CA ASP A 147 12.32 -4.74 -17.86
C ASP A 147 11.15 -4.65 -16.88
N CYS A 148 11.45 -4.83 -15.60
CA CYS A 148 10.45 -4.85 -14.55
C CYS A 148 10.86 -4.07 -13.31
N THR A 149 9.86 -3.71 -12.52
CA THR A 149 9.98 -3.11 -11.19
C THR A 149 9.60 -4.14 -10.13
N ALA A 150 10.48 -4.36 -9.17
CA ALA A 150 10.15 -5.06 -7.94
C ALA A 150 9.35 -4.14 -7.01
N VAL A 151 8.12 -4.51 -6.75
CA VAL A 151 7.19 -3.78 -5.88
C VAL A 151 7.21 -4.41 -4.50
N PHE A 152 7.46 -3.60 -3.48
CA PHE A 152 7.54 -4.05 -2.09
C PHE A 152 6.54 -3.31 -1.20
N GLU A 153 6.16 -3.95 -0.12
CA GLU A 153 5.77 -3.26 1.10
C GLU A 153 7.01 -3.10 1.97
N CYS A 154 7.44 -1.88 2.20
CA CYS A 154 8.50 -1.57 3.15
C CYS A 154 7.88 -1.48 4.54
N ILE A 155 8.35 -2.31 5.44
CA ILE A 155 7.95 -2.35 6.83
C ILE A 155 9.09 -1.75 7.65
N ASP A 156 8.81 -0.61 8.28
CA ASP A 156 9.77 0.09 9.14
C ASP A 156 9.07 0.51 10.45
N PRO A 157 9.06 -0.36 11.46
CA PRO A 157 8.44 -0.05 12.74
C PRO A 157 9.18 1.03 13.54
N ILE A 158 10.37 1.44 13.10
CA ILE A 158 11.19 2.45 13.78
C ILE A 158 10.79 3.85 13.33
N HIS A 159 10.70 4.08 12.02
CA HIS A 159 10.48 5.41 11.44
C HIS A 159 9.03 5.65 11.00
N ASP A 160 8.31 4.59 10.62
CA ASP A 160 6.91 4.66 10.21
C ASP A 160 6.09 3.52 10.85
N PRO A 161 5.86 3.58 12.17
CA PRO A 161 5.10 2.56 12.89
C PRO A 161 3.65 2.49 12.39
N HIS A 162 3.21 1.30 12.03
CA HIS A 162 1.88 1.01 11.52
C HIS A 162 0.99 0.30 12.54
N ILE A 163 -0.31 0.20 12.24
CA ILE A 163 -1.32 -0.43 13.11
C ILE A 163 -1.00 -1.89 13.41
N VAL A 164 -0.52 -2.63 12.40
CA VAL A 164 0.02 -3.98 12.61
C VAL A 164 1.48 -3.86 13.02
N GLU A 165 1.83 -4.42 14.17
CA GLU A 165 3.19 -4.35 14.70
C GLU A 165 4.08 -5.43 14.10
N TYR A 166 5.31 -5.04 13.83
CA TYR A 166 6.38 -5.92 13.35
C TYR A 166 7.63 -5.74 14.22
N SER A 167 8.39 -6.81 14.39
CA SER A 167 9.55 -6.82 15.30
C SER A 167 10.79 -6.12 14.73
N HIS A 168 10.90 -5.99 13.41
CA HIS A 168 12.08 -5.42 12.75
C HIS A 168 11.74 -4.87 11.35
N PRO A 169 12.54 -3.93 10.84
CA PRO A 169 12.43 -3.43 9.47
C PRO A 169 12.73 -4.54 8.45
N HIS A 170 11.91 -4.65 7.41
CA HIS A 170 12.13 -5.58 6.29
C HIS A 170 11.33 -5.17 5.06
N LEU A 171 11.73 -5.72 3.91
CA LEU A 171 11.04 -5.58 2.63
C LEU A 171 10.25 -6.86 2.32
N VAL A 172 8.96 -6.74 2.01
CA VAL A 172 8.14 -7.86 1.52
C VAL A 172 7.91 -7.67 0.03
N LEU A 173 8.50 -8.53 -0.80
CA LEU A 173 8.30 -8.53 -2.25
C LEU A 173 6.84 -8.89 -2.55
N LEU A 174 6.11 -7.92 -3.10
CA LEU A 174 4.69 -8.06 -3.44
C LEU A 174 4.51 -8.52 -4.88
N ASP A 175 5.35 -7.99 -5.80
CA ASP A 175 5.25 -8.33 -7.22
C ASP A 175 6.48 -7.89 -8.02
N LEU A 176 6.58 -8.44 -9.24
CA LEU A 176 7.47 -7.99 -10.32
C LEU A 176 6.58 -7.46 -11.44
N VAL A 177 6.44 -6.15 -11.54
CA VAL A 177 5.55 -5.48 -12.50
C VAL A 177 6.38 -5.02 -13.69
N TYR A 178 5.96 -5.41 -14.91
CA TYR A 178 6.67 -5.02 -16.13
C TYR A 178 6.54 -3.52 -16.40
N ASN A 179 7.62 -2.91 -16.91
CA ASN A 179 7.72 -1.47 -17.15
C ASN A 179 7.02 -1.07 -18.45
N ASP A 180 5.71 -1.24 -18.51
CA ASP A 180 4.85 -0.87 -19.63
C ASP A 180 3.65 -0.07 -19.12
N PHE A 181 3.03 0.76 -19.97
CA PHE A 181 1.80 1.47 -19.62
C PHE A 181 0.60 0.53 -19.48
N ASN A 182 0.62 -0.61 -20.16
CA ASN A 182 -0.33 -1.69 -19.95
C ASN A 182 0.14 -2.52 -18.76
N TYR A 183 -0.65 -2.54 -17.70
CA TYR A 183 -0.31 -3.26 -16.49
C TYR A 183 -0.23 -4.77 -16.75
N SER A 184 0.89 -5.33 -16.42
CA SER A 184 1.10 -6.79 -16.32
C SER A 184 2.21 -7.09 -15.32
N HIS A 185 2.23 -8.29 -14.79
CA HIS A 185 3.19 -8.70 -13.76
C HIS A 185 3.57 -10.18 -13.91
N ALA A 186 4.63 -10.57 -13.22
CA ALA A 186 5.09 -11.94 -13.20
C ALA A 186 4.13 -12.85 -12.41
N GLY A 187 4.13 -14.13 -12.75
CA GLY A 187 3.40 -15.14 -11.99
C GLY A 187 3.98 -15.37 -10.59
N TYR A 188 3.13 -15.86 -9.67
CA TYR A 188 3.50 -16.04 -8.26
C TYR A 188 4.71 -16.99 -8.05
N TYR A 189 4.87 -18.02 -8.87
CA TYR A 189 6.03 -18.91 -8.78
C TYR A 189 7.35 -18.20 -9.14
N THR A 190 7.36 -17.37 -10.18
CA THR A 190 8.52 -16.52 -10.51
C THR A 190 8.87 -15.59 -9.36
N LEU A 191 7.85 -15.04 -8.70
CA LEU A 191 8.04 -14.17 -7.54
C LEU A 191 8.71 -14.91 -6.38
N ILE A 192 8.27 -16.13 -6.07
CA ILE A 192 8.88 -16.99 -5.03
C ILE A 192 10.32 -17.32 -5.37
N ASP A 193 10.61 -17.70 -6.63
CA ASP A 193 11.95 -18.04 -7.08
C ASP A 193 12.91 -16.86 -6.92
N VAL A 194 12.49 -15.66 -7.33
CA VAL A 194 13.28 -14.43 -7.15
C VAL A 194 13.46 -14.09 -5.68
N ALA A 195 12.41 -14.16 -4.88
CA ALA A 195 12.50 -13.90 -3.45
C ALA A 195 13.45 -14.90 -2.76
N GLY A 196 13.38 -16.17 -3.13
CA GLY A 196 14.27 -17.22 -2.61
C GLY A 196 15.74 -17.00 -3.00
N HIS A 197 15.99 -16.62 -4.28
CA HIS A 197 17.33 -16.36 -4.79
C HIS A 197 18.03 -15.20 -4.04
N PHE A 198 17.30 -14.11 -3.79
CA PHE A 198 17.84 -12.93 -3.11
C PHE A 198 17.63 -12.93 -1.58
N GLY A 199 17.02 -13.96 -0.99
CA GLY A 199 16.75 -14.01 0.44
C GLY A 199 15.73 -12.97 0.92
N LEU A 200 14.79 -12.59 0.06
CA LEU A 200 13.74 -11.59 0.35
C LEU A 200 12.49 -12.26 0.96
N TYR A 201 11.80 -11.53 1.83
CA TYR A 201 10.43 -11.94 2.17
C TYR A 201 9.52 -11.75 0.94
N CYS A 202 8.55 -12.67 0.78
CA CYS A 202 7.58 -12.63 -0.32
C CYS A 202 6.17 -12.51 0.22
N LYS A 203 5.25 -11.93 -0.58
CA LYS A 203 3.81 -11.94 -0.24
C LYS A 203 3.35 -13.36 0.08
N VAL A 204 2.58 -13.51 1.15
CA VAL A 204 2.13 -14.82 1.62
C VAL A 204 0.78 -15.16 1.00
N LEU A 205 0.72 -16.26 0.26
CA LEU A 205 -0.53 -16.84 -0.21
C LEU A 205 -1.21 -17.58 0.96
N SER A 206 -2.29 -17.00 1.46
CA SER A 206 -3.06 -17.57 2.58
C SER A 206 -3.97 -18.70 2.13
N LYS A 207 -4.63 -18.53 0.98
CA LYS A 207 -5.56 -19.53 0.43
C LYS A 207 -5.74 -19.33 -1.07
N VAL A 208 -5.91 -20.43 -1.81
CA VAL A 208 -6.52 -20.47 -3.13
C VAL A 208 -8.01 -20.80 -2.93
N ILE A 209 -8.89 -19.93 -3.38
CA ILE A 209 -10.33 -19.96 -3.19
C ILE A 209 -10.95 -20.47 -4.50
N ALA A 210 -11.67 -21.56 -4.45
CA ALA A 210 -12.15 -22.25 -5.64
C ALA A 210 -13.53 -21.76 -6.17
N ASN A 211 -14.33 -21.12 -5.31
CA ASN A 211 -15.67 -20.69 -5.65
C ASN A 211 -16.19 -19.59 -4.71
N TRP A 212 -17.35 -19.02 -5.06
CA TRP A 212 -17.97 -17.93 -4.31
C TRP A 212 -18.27 -18.27 -2.84
N GLN A 213 -18.80 -19.46 -2.56
CA GLN A 213 -19.12 -19.86 -1.18
C GLN A 213 -17.85 -19.90 -0.30
N GLU A 214 -16.74 -20.38 -0.84
CA GLU A 214 -15.47 -20.34 -0.13
C GLU A 214 -14.96 -18.91 0.06
N PHE A 215 -15.24 -18.01 -0.88
CA PHE A 215 -14.87 -16.59 -0.78
C PHE A 215 -15.63 -15.91 0.37
N GLU A 216 -16.95 -16.10 0.45
CA GLU A 216 -17.76 -15.58 1.56
C GLU A 216 -17.29 -16.13 2.91
N ASN A 217 -17.14 -17.45 3.01
CA ASN A 217 -16.66 -18.12 4.23
C ASN A 217 -15.27 -17.62 4.66
N PHE A 218 -14.40 -17.29 3.70
CA PHE A 218 -13.08 -16.75 4.00
C PHE A 218 -13.20 -15.34 4.59
N ILE A 219 -14.00 -14.46 4.02
CA ILE A 219 -14.23 -13.11 4.54
C ILE A 219 -14.84 -13.17 5.95
N ASP A 220 -15.87 -13.97 6.16
CA ASP A 220 -16.55 -14.11 7.45
C ASP A 220 -15.60 -14.62 8.54
N LYS A 221 -14.76 -15.61 8.22
CA LYS A 221 -13.74 -16.13 9.13
C LYS A 221 -12.77 -15.03 9.58
N TRP A 222 -12.39 -14.15 8.67
CA TRP A 222 -11.40 -13.11 8.96
C TRP A 222 -12.02 -11.81 9.49
N ALA A 223 -13.34 -11.64 9.41
CA ALA A 223 -14.04 -10.50 9.97
C ALA A 223 -13.88 -10.40 11.51
N ALA A 224 -13.77 -11.54 12.21
CA ALA A 224 -13.58 -11.59 13.66
C ALA A 224 -12.09 -11.61 14.10
N ARG A 225 -11.13 -11.42 13.17
CA ARG A 225 -9.70 -11.51 13.49
C ARG A 225 -9.08 -10.14 13.72
N ALA A 226 -8.21 -10.08 14.75
CA ALA A 226 -7.38 -8.92 15.10
C ALA A 226 -5.94 -9.08 14.57
N TYR A 227 -5.17 -8.01 14.67
CA TYR A 227 -3.72 -7.96 14.40
C TYR A 227 -3.32 -8.27 12.95
N ILE A 228 -4.25 -8.13 12.00
CA ILE A 228 -4.01 -8.26 10.56
C ILE A 228 -4.70 -7.12 9.81
N GLU A 229 -4.01 -6.53 8.82
CA GLU A 229 -4.65 -5.51 7.99
C GLU A 229 -5.79 -6.10 7.15
N GLY A 230 -5.56 -7.24 6.53
CA GLY A 230 -6.52 -7.91 5.67
C GLY A 230 -5.85 -8.69 4.55
N PHE A 231 -6.48 -8.69 3.37
CA PHE A 231 -6.04 -9.46 2.21
C PHE A 231 -6.12 -8.65 0.92
N VAL A 232 -5.30 -9.04 -0.04
CA VAL A 232 -5.49 -8.73 -1.45
C VAL A 232 -5.95 -10.01 -2.13
N PHE A 233 -7.12 -9.95 -2.75
CA PHE A 233 -7.63 -11.00 -3.61
C PHE A 233 -7.25 -10.70 -5.05
N GLU A 234 -6.76 -11.71 -5.75
CA GLU A 234 -6.43 -11.66 -7.16
C GLU A 234 -7.12 -12.84 -7.85
N ASP A 235 -7.98 -12.55 -8.81
CA ASP A 235 -8.72 -13.57 -9.56
C ASP A 235 -7.88 -14.17 -10.71
N ALA A 236 -8.40 -15.19 -11.38
CA ALA A 236 -7.69 -15.88 -12.45
C ALA A 236 -7.41 -14.99 -13.69
N ASN A 237 -8.08 -13.85 -13.83
CA ASN A 237 -7.86 -12.85 -14.87
C ASN A 237 -6.98 -11.67 -14.41
N GLY A 238 -6.44 -11.70 -13.16
CA GLY A 238 -5.62 -10.64 -12.59
C GLY A 238 -6.42 -9.45 -12.06
N PHE A 239 -7.76 -9.56 -11.92
CA PHE A 239 -8.54 -8.54 -11.24
C PHE A 239 -8.24 -8.58 -9.75
N MET A 240 -7.92 -7.40 -9.17
CA MET A 240 -7.52 -7.29 -7.77
C MET A 240 -8.52 -6.47 -6.96
N VAL A 241 -8.85 -6.96 -5.77
CA VAL A 241 -9.66 -6.25 -4.78
C VAL A 241 -9.07 -6.41 -3.38
N LYS A 242 -9.22 -5.39 -2.52
CA LYS A 242 -8.72 -5.40 -1.13
C LYS A 242 -9.85 -5.66 -0.16
N TYR A 243 -9.58 -6.50 0.81
CA TYR A 243 -10.36 -6.64 2.02
C TYR A 243 -9.55 -6.16 3.22
N LYS A 244 -10.14 -5.31 4.03
CA LYS A 244 -9.55 -4.86 5.30
C LYS A 244 -10.43 -5.34 6.44
N THR A 245 -9.81 -5.95 7.45
CA THR A 245 -10.56 -6.44 8.62
C THR A 245 -11.25 -5.30 9.36
N PRO A 246 -12.39 -5.55 10.03
CA PRO A 246 -13.04 -4.58 10.89
C PRO A 246 -12.10 -4.03 11.97
N TRP A 247 -11.30 -4.90 12.59
CA TRP A 247 -10.28 -4.50 13.56
C TRP A 247 -9.32 -3.45 13.01
N TYR A 248 -8.72 -3.69 11.82
CA TYR A 248 -7.82 -2.73 11.21
C TYR A 248 -8.52 -1.42 10.83
N LYS A 249 -9.75 -1.50 10.31
CA LYS A 249 -10.55 -0.32 9.98
C LYS A 249 -10.80 0.55 11.21
N ASN A 250 -11.14 -0.06 12.36
CA ASN A 250 -11.35 0.64 13.62
C ASN A 250 -10.09 1.40 14.05
N TRP A 251 -8.96 0.72 14.16
CA TRP A 251 -7.71 1.37 14.57
C TRP A 251 -7.21 2.43 13.58
N LYS A 252 -7.43 2.21 12.30
CA LYS A 252 -7.13 3.25 11.29
C LYS A 252 -7.97 4.50 11.46
N GLN A 253 -9.22 4.36 11.82
CA GLN A 253 -10.10 5.49 12.13
C GLN A 253 -9.70 6.15 13.44
N ALA A 254 -9.42 5.35 14.48
CA ALA A 254 -8.96 5.83 15.77
C ALA A 254 -7.71 6.71 15.63
N ARG A 255 -6.73 6.31 14.81
CA ARG A 255 -5.55 7.12 14.51
C ARG A 255 -5.91 8.52 14.01
N GLY A 256 -6.87 8.61 13.10
CA GLY A 256 -7.31 9.90 12.54
C GLY A 256 -8.13 10.74 13.52
N VAL A 257 -8.84 10.11 14.46
CA VAL A 257 -9.57 10.81 15.54
C VAL A 257 -8.58 11.28 16.59
N LEU A 258 -7.69 10.42 17.04
CA LEU A 258 -6.64 10.73 18.02
C LEU A 258 -5.86 12.00 17.63
N GLN A 259 -5.43 12.09 16.38
CA GLN A 259 -4.69 13.24 15.88
C GLN A 259 -5.53 14.53 15.89
N GLN A 260 -6.84 14.43 15.58
CA GLN A 260 -7.75 15.59 15.64
C GLN A 260 -8.01 16.04 17.08
N VAL A 261 -8.24 15.11 18.01
CA VAL A 261 -8.44 15.44 19.43
C VAL A 261 -7.16 16.02 20.04
N TRP A 262 -5.98 15.45 19.70
CA TRP A 262 -4.69 15.99 20.11
C TRP A 262 -4.48 17.46 19.68
N THR A 263 -4.90 17.82 18.47
CA THR A 263 -4.85 19.20 17.97
C THR A 263 -5.96 20.12 18.52
N GLY A 264 -6.75 19.64 19.47
CA GLY A 264 -7.77 20.43 20.18
C GLY A 264 -9.15 20.42 19.52
N ARG A 265 -9.42 19.52 18.56
CA ARG A 265 -10.76 19.39 17.99
C ARG A 265 -11.66 18.62 18.96
N ASP A 266 -12.85 19.17 19.18
CA ASP A 266 -13.86 18.58 20.06
C ASP A 266 -14.38 17.25 19.51
N ILE A 267 -14.48 16.23 20.39
CA ILE A 267 -14.90 14.87 20.05
C ILE A 267 -16.33 14.80 19.54
N GLU A 268 -17.25 15.59 20.11
CA GLU A 268 -18.65 15.60 19.66
C GLU A 268 -18.77 16.19 18.24
N THR A 269 -17.96 17.19 17.92
CA THR A 269 -17.84 17.71 16.55
C THR A 269 -17.36 16.62 15.58
N ILE A 270 -16.39 15.80 16.00
CA ILE A 270 -15.86 14.68 15.18
C ILE A 270 -16.92 13.60 14.98
N LYS A 271 -17.65 13.22 16.05
CA LYS A 271 -18.76 12.25 16.01
C LYS A 271 -19.84 12.68 15.02
N ASN A 272 -20.26 13.94 15.09
CA ASN A 272 -21.30 14.50 14.21
C ASN A 272 -20.91 14.48 12.72
N ILE A 273 -19.63 14.69 12.39
CA ILE A 273 -19.15 14.65 11.01
C ILE A 273 -18.98 13.19 10.51
N LYS A 274 -18.67 12.27 11.42
CA LYS A 274 -18.30 10.89 11.11
C LYS A 274 -19.39 9.86 11.39
N THR A 275 -20.66 10.25 11.44
CA THR A 275 -21.82 9.37 11.69
C THR A 275 -21.93 8.13 10.77
N LYS A 276 -21.17 8.08 9.68
CA LYS A 276 -21.10 6.92 8.76
C LYS A 276 -19.94 5.94 9.04
N LEU A 277 -19.14 6.19 10.08
CA LEU A 277 -18.01 5.33 10.39
C LEU A 277 -18.48 4.16 11.26
N ALA A 278 -18.21 2.94 10.80
CA ALA A 278 -18.27 1.75 11.64
C ALA A 278 -17.11 1.82 12.66
N PHE A 279 -17.27 2.64 13.68
CA PHE A 279 -16.30 2.86 14.74
C PHE A 279 -16.87 2.28 16.03
N GLU A 280 -16.06 1.59 16.80
CA GLU A 280 -16.47 1.11 18.10
C GLU A 280 -16.76 2.29 19.03
N PRO A 281 -17.99 2.49 19.52
CA PRO A 281 -18.36 3.67 20.31
C PRO A 281 -17.49 3.86 21.55
N SER A 282 -17.18 2.77 22.26
CA SER A 282 -16.36 2.79 23.46
C SER A 282 -14.94 3.32 23.20
N LEU A 283 -14.32 2.94 22.08
CA LEU A 283 -13.02 3.45 21.69
C LEU A 283 -13.08 4.94 21.34
N MET A 284 -14.15 5.39 20.69
CA MET A 284 -14.34 6.81 20.37
C MET A 284 -14.43 7.67 21.64
N ASP A 285 -15.16 7.19 22.64
CA ASP A 285 -15.34 7.88 23.90
C ASP A 285 -14.07 7.87 24.77
N ALA A 286 -13.22 6.87 24.66
CA ALA A 286 -11.98 6.73 25.40
C ALA A 286 -10.83 7.62 24.87
N ILE A 287 -10.84 8.03 23.60
CA ILE A 287 -9.75 8.84 23.01
C ILE A 287 -9.50 10.15 23.75
N PRO A 288 -10.50 10.97 24.15
CA PRO A 288 -10.27 12.19 24.91
C PRO A 288 -9.58 11.95 26.25
N GLU A 289 -9.99 10.92 26.99
CA GLU A 289 -9.40 10.54 28.29
C GLU A 289 -7.90 10.18 28.10
N PHE A 290 -7.58 9.33 27.14
CA PHE A 290 -6.20 8.99 26.81
C PHE A 290 -5.36 10.23 26.43
N VAL A 291 -5.92 11.15 25.66
CA VAL A 291 -5.22 12.40 25.28
C VAL A 291 -4.95 13.27 26.50
N GLU A 292 -5.90 13.37 27.43
CA GLU A 292 -5.73 14.16 28.65
C GLU A 292 -4.64 13.56 29.55
N GLU A 293 -4.65 12.25 29.79
CA GLU A 293 -3.58 11.57 30.52
C GLU A 293 -2.19 11.81 29.90
N CYS A 294 -2.08 11.74 28.56
CA CYS A 294 -0.82 12.03 27.87
C CYS A 294 -0.34 13.46 28.05
N ARG A 295 -1.27 14.44 28.11
CA ARG A 295 -0.96 15.85 28.36
C ARG A 295 -0.53 16.09 29.81
N GLU A 296 -1.21 15.49 30.78
CA GLU A 296 -0.85 15.56 32.19
C GLU A 296 0.55 14.98 32.45
N GLN A 297 0.95 13.97 31.67
CA GLN A 297 2.32 13.42 31.67
C GLN A 297 3.35 14.33 30.98
N GLY A 298 2.96 15.51 30.52
CA GLY A 298 3.85 16.49 29.88
C GLY A 298 4.27 16.13 28.47
N ARG A 299 3.51 15.31 27.75
CA ARG A 299 3.84 14.91 26.37
C ARG A 299 3.74 16.09 25.41
N GLY A 300 4.83 16.31 24.63
CA GLY A 300 4.90 17.38 23.62
C GLY A 300 4.41 16.97 22.23
N ALA A 301 4.26 15.67 21.94
CA ALA A 301 3.86 15.15 20.64
C ALA A 301 2.65 14.21 20.75
N CYS A 302 1.85 14.15 19.68
CA CYS A 302 0.72 13.24 19.58
C CYS A 302 1.16 11.79 19.79
N PRO A 303 0.54 11.04 20.72
CA PRO A 303 0.82 9.62 20.89
C PRO A 303 0.46 8.82 19.63
N SER A 304 1.08 7.66 19.48
CA SER A 304 0.78 6.75 18.40
C SER A 304 -0.55 6.01 18.63
N VAL A 305 -1.14 5.50 17.55
CA VAL A 305 -2.34 4.65 17.66
C VAL A 305 -2.05 3.32 18.38
N ILE A 306 -0.79 2.86 18.36
CA ILE A 306 -0.35 1.66 19.06
C ILE A 306 -0.39 1.90 20.56
N GLU A 307 0.09 3.06 21.04
CA GLU A 307 0.01 3.44 22.45
C GLU A 307 -1.44 3.57 22.92
N LEU A 308 -2.31 4.20 22.11
CA LEU A 308 -3.75 4.24 22.37
C LEU A 308 -4.33 2.83 22.48
N ARG A 309 -3.97 1.93 21.56
CA ARG A 309 -4.46 0.55 21.60
C ARG A 309 -4.02 -0.18 22.87
N ASN A 310 -2.73 -0.10 23.19
CA ASN A 310 -2.19 -0.75 24.37
C ASN A 310 -2.81 -0.20 25.67
N TRP A 311 -3.12 1.09 25.72
CA TRP A 311 -3.83 1.71 26.83
C TRP A 311 -5.31 1.28 26.90
N PHE A 312 -5.99 1.17 25.76
CA PHE A 312 -7.41 0.81 25.69
C PHE A 312 -7.69 -0.67 25.93
N GLU A 313 -6.79 -1.57 25.52
CA GLU A 313 -6.93 -3.04 25.64
C GLU A 313 -6.43 -3.57 26.99
N ASN A 314 -5.72 -2.78 27.83
CA ASN A 314 -5.26 -3.13 29.17
C ASN A 314 -6.14 -2.51 30.26
#